data_2df890ddde28e7689bf252545e23317d
#
_entry.id   2df890ddde28e7689bf252545e23317d
#
_cell.length_a   1.000
_cell.length_b   1.000
_cell.length_c   1.000
_cell.angle_alpha   90.00
_cell.angle_beta   90.00
_cell.angle_gamma   90.00
#
_symmetry.space_group_name_H-M   'P 1'
#
loop_
_entity.id
_entity.type
_entity.pdbx_description
1 polymer ?
#
loop_
_entity_poly.entity_id
_entity_poly.type
_entity_poly.pdbx_seq_one_letter_code
_entity_poly.pdbx_strand_id
1 'polypeptide(L)'
;MFKLSYSTNGLTELSFEKAVFEVEKAGFQGIELSFQKNEFNPFTFNEFDIKRIKNILENSNIKPVCISTATTFFLSDIAHEPSLLSLDYSRRKQRIDLIKKGIEIAKQIDIPIVSFQSGYLREEHIKNPLTNPRELLVSGIKECLESIEDVILVIEPEPGMYIETLEDAVNLIKEVDSDNFRLHVDICHAYCTEKD
;
A
#
# COMPACT_ATOMS: atom_id res chain seq x y z
N MET A 1 23.93 -8.26 2.37
CA MET A 1 23.94 -7.23 1.30
C MET A 1 22.50 -6.85 1.05
N PHE A 2 22.16 -5.56 1.06
CA PHE A 2 20.81 -5.09 0.74
C PHE A 2 20.51 -5.36 -0.74
N LYS A 3 19.26 -5.71 -1.02
CA LYS A 3 18.75 -5.81 -2.38
C LYS A 3 18.01 -4.52 -2.71
N LEU A 4 18.23 -3.99 -3.90
CA LEU A 4 17.55 -2.80 -4.38
C LEU A 4 16.32 -3.20 -5.18
N SER A 5 15.21 -2.52 -4.94
CA SER A 5 13.99 -2.64 -5.74
C SER A 5 13.53 -1.26 -6.21
N TYR A 6 12.72 -1.25 -7.26
CA TYR A 6 12.15 -0.04 -7.82
C TYR A 6 10.62 -0.14 -7.88
N SER A 7 9.93 0.95 -7.64
CA SER A 7 8.46 0.97 -7.69
C SER A 7 7.93 1.31 -9.08
N THR A 8 6.95 0.55 -9.55
CA THR A 8 6.24 0.86 -10.80
C THR A 8 5.48 2.18 -10.75
N ASN A 9 5.33 2.79 -9.58
CA ASN A 9 4.75 4.13 -9.43
C ASN A 9 5.54 5.21 -10.19
N GLY A 10 6.85 5.03 -10.38
CA GLY A 10 7.70 5.90 -11.18
C GLY A 10 7.67 5.61 -12.69
N LEU A 11 6.90 4.61 -13.15
CA LEU A 11 6.90 4.10 -14.53
C LEU A 11 5.49 4.02 -15.12
N THR A 12 4.59 4.89 -14.72
CA THR A 12 3.16 4.88 -15.06
C THR A 12 2.85 5.02 -16.55
N GLU A 13 3.80 5.53 -17.34
CA GLU A 13 3.70 5.67 -18.80
C GLU A 13 4.11 4.39 -19.57
N LEU A 14 4.61 3.37 -18.87
CA LEU A 14 5.04 2.12 -19.45
C LEU A 14 4.00 1.01 -19.23
N SER A 15 3.91 0.08 -20.20
CA SER A 15 3.22 -1.18 -19.93
C SER A 15 3.95 -1.96 -18.82
N PHE A 16 3.22 -2.83 -18.11
CA PHE A 16 3.79 -3.62 -17.03
C PHE A 16 5.04 -4.41 -17.45
N GLU A 17 4.98 -5.09 -18.60
CA GLU A 17 6.10 -5.85 -19.16
C GLU A 17 7.33 -4.97 -19.42
N LYS A 18 7.10 -3.77 -19.98
CA LYS A 18 8.18 -2.82 -20.25
C LYS A 18 8.77 -2.24 -18.96
N ALA A 19 7.93 -1.97 -17.95
CA ALA A 19 8.38 -1.54 -16.64
C ALA A 19 9.29 -2.58 -15.98
N VAL A 20 8.91 -3.86 -15.98
CA VAL A 20 9.74 -4.96 -15.47
C VAL A 20 11.07 -5.04 -16.22
N PHE A 21 11.05 -4.97 -17.54
CA PHE A 21 12.25 -5.00 -18.38
C PHE A 21 13.21 -3.84 -18.06
N GLU A 22 12.70 -2.60 -17.95
CA GLU A 22 13.57 -1.44 -17.69
C GLU A 22 14.15 -1.48 -16.26
N VAL A 23 13.39 -1.96 -15.27
CA VAL A 23 13.87 -2.14 -13.90
C VAL A 23 14.98 -3.20 -13.84
N GLU A 24 14.81 -4.33 -14.52
CA GLU A 24 15.83 -5.39 -14.64
C GLU A 24 17.10 -4.86 -15.32
N LYS A 25 16.93 -4.20 -16.46
CA LYS A 25 18.04 -3.60 -17.23
C LYS A 25 18.83 -2.56 -16.44
N ALA A 26 18.16 -1.83 -15.54
CA ALA A 26 18.80 -0.87 -14.64
C ALA A 26 19.59 -1.54 -13.49
N GLY A 27 19.52 -2.86 -13.34
CA GLY A 27 20.29 -3.63 -12.37
C GLY A 27 19.64 -3.79 -10.99
N PHE A 28 18.34 -3.45 -10.87
CA PHE A 28 17.58 -3.73 -9.65
C PHE A 28 17.33 -5.25 -9.50
N GLN A 29 17.17 -5.70 -8.25
CA GLN A 29 16.91 -7.11 -7.93
C GLN A 29 15.46 -7.37 -7.56
N GLY A 30 14.71 -6.30 -7.28
CA GLY A 30 13.30 -6.37 -6.89
C GLY A 30 12.45 -5.30 -7.56
N ILE A 31 11.15 -5.50 -7.52
CA ILE A 31 10.15 -4.56 -8.00
C ILE A 31 8.99 -4.47 -7.02
N GLU A 32 8.57 -3.27 -6.71
CA GLU A 32 7.30 -2.99 -6.07
C GLU A 32 6.25 -2.70 -7.12
N LEU A 33 5.08 -3.33 -6.97
CA LEU A 33 3.94 -3.16 -7.87
C LEU A 33 2.96 -2.16 -7.28
N SER A 34 2.80 -1.01 -7.93
CA SER A 34 1.84 0.00 -7.51
C SER A 34 0.58 -0.07 -8.37
N PHE A 35 -0.60 0.01 -7.75
CA PHE A 35 -1.86 0.01 -8.51
C PHE A 35 -1.97 1.23 -9.41
N GLN A 36 -2.43 1.00 -10.63
CA GLN A 36 -2.60 2.02 -11.67
C GLN A 36 -3.93 1.78 -12.38
N LYS A 37 -4.62 2.86 -12.78
CA LYS A 37 -5.94 2.74 -13.42
C LYS A 37 -5.93 1.94 -14.73
N ASN A 38 -4.83 1.98 -15.47
CA ASN A 38 -4.75 1.41 -16.82
C ASN A 38 -4.07 0.03 -16.87
N GLU A 39 -2.92 -0.14 -16.17
CA GLU A 39 -2.07 -1.33 -16.34
C GLU A 39 -2.17 -2.34 -15.18
N PHE A 40 -2.43 -1.87 -13.97
CA PHE A 40 -2.47 -2.70 -12.77
C PHE A 40 -3.66 -2.31 -11.89
N ASN A 41 -4.88 -2.47 -12.43
CA ASN A 41 -6.11 -2.10 -11.74
C ASN A 41 -6.75 -3.32 -11.05
N PRO A 42 -6.70 -3.40 -9.70
CA PRO A 42 -7.16 -4.56 -8.97
C PRO A 42 -8.66 -4.86 -9.10
N PHE A 43 -9.47 -3.85 -9.48
CA PHE A 43 -10.92 -4.01 -9.63
C PHE A 43 -11.34 -4.58 -10.99
N THR A 44 -10.44 -4.56 -11.98
CA THR A 44 -10.71 -5.10 -13.32
C THR A 44 -9.92 -6.36 -13.61
N PHE A 45 -9.01 -6.77 -12.73
CA PHE A 45 -8.21 -7.97 -12.90
C PHE A 45 -9.06 -9.23 -12.91
N ASN A 46 -8.71 -10.11 -13.83
CA ASN A 46 -9.25 -11.44 -13.97
C ASN A 46 -8.10 -12.49 -13.95
N GLU A 47 -8.43 -13.76 -14.02
CA GLU A 47 -7.44 -14.84 -14.01
C GLU A 47 -6.40 -14.76 -15.14
N PHE A 48 -6.77 -14.19 -16.29
CA PHE A 48 -5.84 -14.02 -17.41
C PHE A 48 -4.79 -12.98 -17.08
N ASP A 49 -5.18 -11.86 -16.46
CA ASP A 49 -4.26 -10.78 -16.06
C ASP A 49 -3.28 -11.30 -14.99
N ILE A 50 -3.75 -12.04 -14.01
CA ILE A 50 -2.91 -12.67 -12.99
C ILE A 50 -1.87 -13.61 -13.63
N LYS A 51 -2.32 -14.49 -14.55
CA LYS A 51 -1.41 -15.39 -15.26
C LYS A 51 -0.38 -14.64 -16.10
N ARG A 52 -0.80 -13.57 -16.78
CA ARG A 52 0.10 -12.71 -17.56
C ARG A 52 1.18 -12.09 -16.69
N ILE A 53 0.79 -11.50 -15.55
CA ILE A 53 1.73 -10.87 -14.62
C ILE A 53 2.71 -11.90 -14.05
N LYS A 54 2.20 -13.05 -13.59
CA LYS A 54 3.03 -14.15 -13.10
C LYS A 54 4.06 -14.58 -14.14
N ASN A 55 3.63 -14.82 -15.36
CA ASN A 55 4.50 -15.23 -16.45
C ASN A 55 5.59 -14.19 -16.78
N ILE A 56 5.25 -12.89 -16.76
CA ILE A 56 6.23 -11.81 -16.97
C ILE A 56 7.29 -11.84 -15.85
N LEU A 57 6.87 -11.94 -14.60
CA LEU A 57 7.76 -11.96 -13.44
C LEU A 57 8.64 -13.21 -13.42
N GLU A 58 8.08 -14.39 -13.70
CA GLU A 58 8.80 -15.68 -13.76
C GLU A 58 9.85 -15.72 -14.88
N ASN A 59 9.63 -15.02 -15.99
CA ASN A 59 10.57 -14.91 -17.10
C ASN A 59 11.60 -13.78 -16.95
N SER A 60 11.55 -13.04 -15.84
CA SER A 60 12.53 -12.01 -15.47
C SER A 60 13.43 -12.48 -14.32
N ASN A 61 14.56 -11.78 -14.12
CA ASN A 61 15.41 -11.99 -12.94
C ASN A 61 14.99 -11.08 -11.77
N ILE A 62 13.87 -10.36 -11.90
CA ILE A 62 13.33 -9.44 -10.90
C ILE A 62 12.40 -10.20 -9.96
N LYS A 63 12.52 -9.94 -8.65
CA LYS A 63 11.60 -10.48 -7.65
C LYS A 63 10.56 -9.43 -7.29
N PRO A 64 9.26 -9.72 -7.41
CA PRO A 64 8.25 -8.86 -6.83
C PRO A 64 8.36 -8.92 -5.31
N VAL A 65 8.41 -7.74 -4.66
CA VAL A 65 8.67 -7.66 -3.21
C VAL A 65 7.51 -7.08 -2.43
N CYS A 66 6.71 -6.21 -3.06
CA CYS A 66 5.61 -5.51 -2.42
C CYS A 66 4.52 -5.15 -3.44
N ILE A 67 3.26 -5.11 -3.00
CA ILE A 67 2.20 -4.38 -3.68
C ILE A 67 1.92 -3.11 -2.89
N SER A 68 2.06 -1.94 -3.52
CA SER A 68 1.65 -0.66 -2.94
C SER A 68 0.22 -0.33 -3.29
N THR A 69 -0.62 -0.14 -2.27
CA THR A 69 -2.00 0.37 -2.41
C THR A 69 -2.10 1.87 -2.13
N ALA A 70 -0.96 2.51 -1.87
CA ALA A 70 -0.80 3.91 -1.50
C ALA A 70 -0.85 4.87 -2.70
N THR A 71 -1.73 4.62 -3.65
CA THR A 71 -1.84 5.42 -4.89
C THR A 71 -2.65 6.70 -4.67
N THR A 72 -2.08 7.83 -5.08
CA THR A 72 -2.56 9.18 -4.73
C THR A 72 -3.97 9.46 -5.24
N PHE A 73 -4.28 9.22 -6.52
CA PHE A 73 -5.56 9.58 -7.17
C PHE A 73 -6.29 8.36 -7.72
N PHE A 74 -6.15 7.19 -7.09
CA PHE A 74 -6.72 5.95 -7.61
C PHE A 74 -8.23 5.86 -7.38
N LEU A 75 -8.70 6.11 -6.17
CA LEU A 75 -10.11 5.97 -5.79
C LEU A 75 -10.94 7.23 -6.05
N SER A 76 -10.32 8.41 -6.08
CA SER A 76 -10.99 9.69 -6.35
C SER A 76 -10.02 10.74 -6.87
N ASP A 77 -10.54 11.92 -7.20
CA ASP A 77 -9.74 13.09 -7.61
C ASP A 77 -9.16 13.87 -6.41
N ILE A 78 -9.39 13.41 -5.20
CA ILE A 78 -8.79 13.96 -3.99
C ILE A 78 -7.65 13.04 -3.56
N ALA A 79 -6.46 13.61 -3.40
CA ALA A 79 -5.25 12.86 -3.05
C ALA A 79 -5.44 11.97 -1.82
N HIS A 80 -5.17 10.67 -1.97
CA HIS A 80 -5.26 9.61 -0.95
C HIS A 80 -6.67 9.39 -0.36
N GLU A 81 -7.72 9.95 -1.01
CA GLU A 81 -9.10 9.76 -0.56
C GLU A 81 -9.89 8.80 -1.48
N PRO A 82 -10.91 8.10 -0.91
CA PRO A 82 -11.15 7.96 0.52
C PRO A 82 -10.02 7.21 1.21
N SER A 83 -9.81 7.50 2.51
CA SER A 83 -8.79 6.87 3.35
C SER A 83 -9.44 5.98 4.44
N LEU A 84 -8.62 5.27 5.23
CA LEU A 84 -9.09 4.54 6.41
C LEU A 84 -9.60 5.48 7.53
N LEU A 85 -9.38 6.80 7.40
CA LEU A 85 -9.86 7.81 8.32
C LEU A 85 -11.21 8.38 7.93
N SER A 86 -11.72 8.14 6.71
CA SER A 86 -13.00 8.69 6.24
C SER A 86 -14.12 8.40 7.22
N LEU A 87 -14.87 9.45 7.64
CA LEU A 87 -15.93 9.31 8.66
C LEU A 87 -17.11 8.45 8.14
N ASP A 88 -17.45 8.60 6.86
CA ASP A 88 -18.43 7.76 6.20
C ASP A 88 -17.84 6.35 5.98
N TYR A 89 -18.50 5.33 6.56
CA TYR A 89 -18.07 3.95 6.41
C TYR A 89 -18.08 3.47 4.96
N SER A 90 -19.02 3.90 4.13
CA SER A 90 -19.06 3.50 2.72
C SER A 90 -17.84 3.99 1.94
N ARG A 91 -17.35 5.17 2.25
CA ARG A 91 -16.10 5.73 1.72
C ARG A 91 -14.89 4.98 2.29
N ARG A 92 -14.83 4.78 3.59
CA ARG A 92 -13.76 4.03 4.24
C ARG A 92 -13.67 2.58 3.71
N LYS A 93 -14.82 1.97 3.47
CA LYS A 93 -14.92 0.62 2.87
C LYS A 93 -14.27 0.52 1.49
N GLN A 94 -14.31 1.56 0.67
CA GLN A 94 -13.60 1.56 -0.63
C GLN A 94 -12.08 1.43 -0.46
N ARG A 95 -11.51 2.07 0.57
CA ARG A 95 -10.08 1.93 0.88
C ARG A 95 -9.77 0.55 1.43
N ILE A 96 -10.61 0.03 2.31
CA ILE A 96 -10.50 -1.34 2.84
C ILE A 96 -10.53 -2.35 1.69
N ASP A 97 -11.49 -2.21 0.76
CA ASP A 97 -11.61 -3.11 -0.39
C ASP A 97 -10.40 -3.05 -1.32
N LEU A 98 -9.81 -1.86 -1.51
CA LEU A 98 -8.57 -1.71 -2.28
C LEU A 98 -7.40 -2.46 -1.62
N ILE A 99 -7.24 -2.34 -0.29
CA ILE A 99 -6.21 -3.05 0.45
C ILE A 99 -6.46 -4.57 0.41
N LYS A 100 -7.69 -5.02 0.63
CA LYS A 100 -8.08 -6.44 0.54
C LYS A 100 -7.82 -7.02 -0.86
N LYS A 101 -8.09 -6.24 -1.92
CA LYS A 101 -7.73 -6.64 -3.29
C LYS A 101 -6.22 -6.74 -3.48
N GLY A 102 -5.45 -5.85 -2.87
CA GLY A 102 -3.98 -5.95 -2.84
C GLY A 102 -3.51 -7.25 -2.20
N ILE A 103 -4.09 -7.61 -1.06
CA ILE A 103 -3.80 -8.86 -0.34
C ILE A 103 -4.17 -10.09 -1.19
N GLU A 104 -5.35 -10.08 -1.82
CA GLU A 104 -5.82 -11.16 -2.70
C GLU A 104 -4.86 -11.39 -3.88
N ILE A 105 -4.47 -10.31 -4.56
CA ILE A 105 -3.54 -10.37 -5.69
C ILE A 105 -2.15 -10.81 -5.21
N ALA A 106 -1.66 -10.28 -4.08
CA ALA A 106 -0.38 -10.65 -3.50
C ALA A 106 -0.28 -12.17 -3.25
N LYS A 107 -1.33 -12.77 -2.69
CA LYS A 107 -1.44 -14.24 -2.53
C LYS A 107 -1.38 -14.98 -3.87
N GLN A 108 -2.08 -14.48 -4.88
CA GLN A 108 -2.15 -15.15 -6.19
C GLN A 108 -0.83 -15.10 -6.96
N ILE A 109 0.00 -14.08 -6.77
CA ILE A 109 1.28 -13.91 -7.49
C ILE A 109 2.50 -14.05 -6.58
N ASP A 110 2.33 -14.60 -5.39
CA ASP A 110 3.38 -14.94 -4.42
C ASP A 110 4.22 -13.71 -3.97
N ILE A 111 3.54 -12.57 -3.75
CA ILE A 111 4.16 -11.35 -3.18
C ILE A 111 3.95 -11.33 -1.67
N PRO A 112 5.02 -11.19 -0.86
CA PRO A 112 4.92 -11.33 0.59
C PRO A 112 4.36 -10.12 1.33
N ILE A 113 4.35 -8.93 0.71
CA ILE A 113 4.07 -7.65 1.40
C ILE A 113 3.03 -6.84 0.64
N VAL A 114 2.10 -6.24 1.38
CA VAL A 114 1.19 -5.18 0.90
C VAL A 114 1.37 -3.94 1.74
N SER A 115 1.66 -2.80 1.10
CA SER A 115 1.88 -1.50 1.74
C SER A 115 0.68 -0.59 1.57
N PHE A 116 0.39 0.22 2.60
CA PHE A 116 -0.61 1.28 2.58
C PHE A 116 -0.20 2.45 3.47
N GLN A 117 -0.92 3.58 3.34
CA GLN A 117 -0.74 4.81 4.11
C GLN A 117 -2.01 5.13 4.90
N SER A 118 -1.87 5.86 6.01
CA SER A 118 -2.99 6.19 6.91
C SER A 118 -4.02 7.14 6.28
N GLY A 119 -3.55 8.06 5.44
CA GLY A 119 -4.34 9.20 4.96
C GLY A 119 -4.21 10.43 5.85
N TYR A 120 -4.84 11.53 5.42
CA TYR A 120 -4.78 12.83 6.08
C TYR A 120 -5.98 13.06 7.00
N LEU A 121 -5.77 13.83 8.09
CA LEU A 121 -6.90 14.46 8.79
C LEU A 121 -7.50 15.56 7.90
N ARG A 122 -8.78 15.49 7.65
CA ARG A 122 -9.53 16.42 6.80
C ARG A 122 -10.44 17.33 7.63
N GLU A 123 -10.99 18.35 7.01
CA GLU A 123 -11.93 19.30 7.64
C GLU A 123 -13.12 18.59 8.33
N GLU A 124 -13.56 17.45 7.80
CA GLU A 124 -14.62 16.64 8.40
C GLU A 124 -14.29 16.18 9.82
N HIS A 125 -13.01 15.88 10.11
CA HIS A 125 -12.57 15.48 11.46
C HIS A 125 -12.60 16.65 12.44
N ILE A 126 -12.23 17.86 11.97
CA ILE A 126 -12.30 19.08 12.77
C ILE A 126 -13.76 19.40 13.12
N LYS A 127 -14.68 19.19 12.18
CA LYS A 127 -16.13 19.42 12.39
C LYS A 127 -16.79 18.35 13.26
N ASN A 128 -16.17 17.19 13.43
CA ASN A 128 -16.69 16.07 14.22
C ASN A 128 -15.69 15.63 15.30
N PRO A 129 -15.38 16.48 16.29
CA PRO A 129 -14.30 16.22 17.26
C PRO A 129 -14.59 15.04 18.20
N LEU A 130 -15.81 14.52 18.23
CA LEU A 130 -16.18 13.33 19.00
C LEU A 130 -15.79 12.01 18.31
N THR A 131 -15.47 12.05 17.03
CA THR A 131 -15.02 10.87 16.29
C THR A 131 -13.51 10.73 16.47
N ASN A 132 -13.08 9.58 16.97
CA ASN A 132 -11.67 9.26 17.16
C ASN A 132 -11.06 8.69 15.87
N PRO A 133 -10.20 9.43 15.15
CA PRO A 133 -9.57 8.94 13.92
C PRO A 133 -8.72 7.67 14.17
N ARG A 134 -8.16 7.53 15.38
CA ARG A 134 -7.36 6.36 15.76
C ARG A 134 -8.19 5.08 15.77
N GLU A 135 -9.40 5.14 16.32
CA GLU A 135 -10.32 4.00 16.34
C GLU A 135 -10.76 3.60 14.94
N LEU A 136 -11.00 4.59 14.06
CA LEU A 136 -11.34 4.33 12.66
C LEU A 136 -10.20 3.60 11.94
N LEU A 137 -8.97 4.08 12.12
CA LEU A 137 -7.79 3.50 11.51
C LEU A 137 -7.56 2.05 12.00
N VAL A 138 -7.55 1.85 13.32
CA VAL A 138 -7.36 0.52 13.92
C VAL A 138 -8.44 -0.46 13.47
N SER A 139 -9.71 -0.03 13.49
CA SER A 139 -10.83 -0.85 13.02
C SER A 139 -10.69 -1.23 11.55
N GLY A 140 -10.34 -0.27 10.68
CA GLY A 140 -10.13 -0.51 9.26
C GLY A 140 -8.96 -1.45 8.97
N ILE A 141 -7.85 -1.32 9.71
CA ILE A 141 -6.71 -2.23 9.60
C ILE A 141 -7.11 -3.64 10.04
N LYS A 142 -7.78 -3.80 11.19
CA LYS A 142 -8.25 -5.10 11.68
C LYS A 142 -9.17 -5.78 10.67
N GLU A 143 -10.07 -5.02 10.04
CA GLU A 143 -10.93 -5.54 8.96
C GLU A 143 -10.10 -6.01 7.75
N CYS A 144 -9.03 -5.32 7.39
CA CYS A 144 -8.12 -5.78 6.32
C CYS A 144 -7.39 -7.07 6.70
N LEU A 145 -7.04 -7.24 7.97
CA LEU A 145 -6.28 -8.39 8.47
C LEU A 145 -7.10 -9.68 8.59
N GLU A 146 -8.46 -9.61 8.62
CA GLU A 146 -9.34 -10.79 8.76
C GLU A 146 -9.11 -11.87 7.69
N SER A 147 -8.61 -11.49 6.51
CA SER A 147 -8.38 -12.39 5.37
C SER A 147 -6.90 -12.70 5.12
N ILE A 148 -6.01 -12.28 6.02
CA ILE A 148 -4.57 -12.48 5.87
C ILE A 148 -4.14 -13.83 6.46
N GLU A 149 -3.35 -14.59 5.68
CA GLU A 149 -2.65 -15.80 6.14
C GLU A 149 -1.13 -15.66 5.90
N ASP A 150 -0.70 -15.54 4.64
CA ASP A 150 0.72 -15.58 4.24
C ASP A 150 1.28 -14.23 3.74
N VAL A 151 0.49 -13.15 3.86
CA VAL A 151 0.88 -11.81 3.44
C VAL A 151 1.09 -10.94 4.67
N ILE A 152 2.07 -10.07 4.65
CA ILE A 152 2.31 -9.06 5.67
C ILE A 152 1.77 -7.71 5.18
N LEU A 153 0.84 -7.13 5.93
CA LEU A 153 0.37 -5.77 5.73
C LEU A 153 1.33 -4.80 6.42
N VAL A 154 1.80 -3.79 5.72
CA VAL A 154 2.72 -2.80 6.28
C VAL A 154 2.17 -1.39 6.15
N ILE A 155 2.34 -0.58 7.21
CA ILE A 155 2.03 0.86 7.17
C ILE A 155 3.30 1.65 6.92
N GLU A 156 3.19 2.61 6.01
CA GLU A 156 4.22 3.58 5.70
C GLU A 156 3.86 4.92 6.33
N PRO A 157 4.60 5.40 7.35
CA PRO A 157 4.48 6.77 7.85
C PRO A 157 4.86 7.77 6.75
N GLU A 158 4.06 8.83 6.60
CA GLU A 158 4.30 9.82 5.56
C GLU A 158 4.09 11.25 6.10
N PRO A 159 5.00 12.20 5.76
CA PRO A 159 4.91 13.57 6.20
C PRO A 159 3.54 14.21 5.95
N GLY A 160 2.95 14.78 7.01
CA GLY A 160 1.64 15.41 6.98
C GLY A 160 0.45 14.45 7.06
N MET A 161 0.64 13.14 7.02
CA MET A 161 -0.43 12.15 7.24
C MET A 161 -0.69 11.94 8.74
N TYR A 162 -1.78 11.25 9.06
CA TYR A 162 -2.17 10.97 10.45
C TYR A 162 -1.16 10.09 11.19
N ILE A 163 -0.56 9.14 10.50
CA ILE A 163 0.62 8.40 10.95
C ILE A 163 1.80 9.00 10.21
N GLU A 164 2.52 9.88 10.86
CA GLU A 164 3.58 10.68 10.27
C GLU A 164 4.98 10.18 10.70
N THR A 165 5.11 9.78 11.97
CA THR A 165 6.39 9.38 12.54
C THR A 165 6.53 7.87 12.70
N LEU A 166 7.77 7.40 12.83
CA LEU A 166 8.04 5.99 13.16
C LEU A 166 7.46 5.62 14.53
N GLU A 167 7.48 6.56 15.50
CA GLU A 167 6.89 6.35 16.82
C GLU A 167 5.37 6.14 16.75
N ASP A 168 4.65 6.97 15.96
CA ASP A 168 3.22 6.83 15.72
C ASP A 168 2.87 5.47 15.12
N ALA A 169 3.68 5.01 14.15
CA ALA A 169 3.49 3.71 13.51
C ALA A 169 3.77 2.54 14.47
N VAL A 170 4.84 2.62 15.28
CA VAL A 170 5.14 1.59 16.28
C VAL A 170 4.02 1.49 17.32
N ASN A 171 3.46 2.62 17.75
CA ASN A 171 2.32 2.64 18.67
C ASN A 171 1.05 2.07 18.02
N LEU A 172 0.83 2.34 16.72
CA LEU A 172 -0.27 1.74 15.98
C LEU A 172 -0.13 0.23 15.87
N ILE A 173 1.08 -0.27 15.57
CA ILE A 173 1.35 -1.70 15.46
C ILE A 173 1.05 -2.41 16.78
N LYS A 174 1.47 -1.85 17.92
CA LYS A 174 1.16 -2.40 19.26
C LYS A 174 -0.34 -2.44 19.53
N GLU A 175 -1.10 -1.43 19.10
CA GLU A 175 -2.54 -1.33 19.33
C GLU A 175 -3.35 -2.27 18.44
N VAL A 176 -2.91 -2.46 17.19
CA VAL A 176 -3.51 -3.44 16.27
C VAL A 176 -3.28 -4.86 16.75
N ASP A 177 -2.10 -5.12 17.32
CA ASP A 177 -1.69 -6.38 17.97
C ASP A 177 -1.87 -7.61 17.04
N SER A 178 -1.21 -7.55 15.88
CA SER A 178 -1.24 -8.63 14.88
C SER A 178 0.15 -8.96 14.37
N ASP A 179 0.47 -10.25 14.30
CA ASP A 179 1.73 -10.74 13.74
C ASP A 179 1.88 -10.44 12.25
N ASN A 180 0.80 -10.21 11.55
CA ASN A 180 0.80 -9.89 10.12
C ASN A 180 0.73 -8.38 9.84
N PHE A 181 0.96 -7.52 10.85
CA PHE A 181 1.00 -6.07 10.68
C PHE A 181 2.36 -5.51 11.12
N ARG A 182 3.06 -4.82 10.19
CA ARG A 182 4.44 -4.37 10.37
C ARG A 182 4.65 -2.94 9.84
N LEU A 183 5.86 -2.43 10.02
CA LEU A 183 6.31 -1.11 9.60
C LEU A 183 7.00 -1.19 8.22
N HIS A 184 6.63 -0.27 7.32
CA HIS A 184 7.40 0.10 6.15
C HIS A 184 8.14 1.39 6.46
N VAL A 185 9.47 1.38 6.35
CA VAL A 185 10.30 2.57 6.59
C VAL A 185 10.74 3.17 5.27
N ASP A 186 10.25 4.38 4.98
CA ASP A 186 10.83 5.26 3.97
C ASP A 186 11.85 6.18 4.65
N ILE A 187 13.12 6.10 4.21
CA ILE A 187 14.21 6.88 4.82
C ILE A 187 14.06 8.38 4.55
N CYS A 188 13.47 8.77 3.41
CA CYS A 188 13.24 10.19 3.10
C CYS A 188 12.13 10.75 3.98
N HIS A 189 11.06 9.99 4.22
CA HIS A 189 10.00 10.39 5.14
C HIS A 189 10.53 10.50 6.57
N ALA A 190 11.25 9.50 7.05
CA ALA A 190 11.87 9.53 8.37
C ALA A 190 12.82 10.73 8.53
N TYR A 191 13.65 11.04 7.52
CA TYR A 191 14.51 12.22 7.55
C TYR A 191 13.73 13.54 7.71
N CYS A 192 12.51 13.61 7.17
CA CYS A 192 11.68 14.81 7.25
C CYS A 192 10.92 14.93 8.59
N THR A 193 10.62 13.83 9.25
CA THR A 193 9.67 13.79 10.38
C THR A 193 10.32 13.46 11.72
N GLU A 194 11.42 12.69 11.73
CA GLU A 194 12.10 12.34 12.97
C GLU A 194 12.95 13.51 13.48
N LYS A 195 12.93 13.67 14.77
CA LYS A 195 13.83 14.62 15.46
C LYS A 195 15.15 13.92 15.77
N ASP A 196 16.25 14.66 15.65
CA ASP A 196 17.58 14.24 16.08
C ASP A 196 17.64 13.82 17.56
#